data_dc0229a307fcb5c81e325ae69a3afd81
#
_entry.id   dc0229a307fcb5c81e325ae69a3afd81
#
_cell.length_a   1.000
_cell.length_b   1.000
_cell.length_c   1.000
_cell.angle_alpha   90.00
_cell.angle_beta   90.00
_cell.angle_gamma   90.00
#
_symmetry.space_group_name_H-M   'P 1'
#
loop_
_entity.id
_entity.type
_entity.pdbx_description
1 polymer ?
#
loop_
_entity_poly.entity_id
_entity_poly.type
_entity_poly.pdbx_seq_one_letter_code
_entity_poly.pdbx_strand_id
1 'polypeptide(L)'
;MSEQELKLNVPVDAQLLVEKAVKRAKFSEIQLRALYFDTPSRALVLARIALRLRLEGNQWVQTLKMPGEHSLSRIEINQDRPEATLDLGIYAGTPVGDVLSGLTEPLQVCYETDVQRLLRDIRAPSGVVELAFDRGWLRAGNLQLPISEVEFELKRGKLEAVFEIGRTWQQRFGLILDVRSKAERGDRLAQLAQALDIVEAMEI
;
A
#
# COMPACT_ATOMS: atom_id res chain seq x y z
N MET A 1 -11.64 -8.98 6.87
CA MET A 1 -11.31 -10.20 6.10
C MET A 1 -9.80 -10.24 5.94
N SER A 2 -9.15 -11.40 5.98
CA SER A 2 -7.71 -11.47 5.69
C SER A 2 -7.52 -11.43 4.18
N GLU A 3 -6.82 -10.42 3.67
CA GLU A 3 -6.41 -10.34 2.28
C GLU A 3 -5.36 -11.42 1.97
N GLN A 4 -5.50 -12.10 0.85
CA GLN A 4 -4.54 -13.08 0.35
C GLN A 4 -4.02 -12.59 -0.99
N GLU A 5 -2.83 -12.02 -0.99
CA GLU A 5 -2.23 -11.38 -2.15
C GLU A 5 -0.80 -11.85 -2.43
N LEU A 6 -0.41 -11.81 -3.70
CA LEU A 6 0.96 -11.92 -4.17
C LEU A 6 1.35 -10.63 -4.87
N LYS A 7 2.48 -10.02 -4.46
CA LYS A 7 3.00 -8.81 -5.07
C LYS A 7 4.31 -9.07 -5.79
N LEU A 8 4.43 -8.55 -7.01
CA LEU A 8 5.62 -8.63 -7.84
C LEU A 8 6.00 -7.24 -8.37
N ASN A 9 7.27 -6.91 -8.30
CA ASN A 9 7.82 -5.71 -8.92
C ASN A 9 7.88 -5.89 -10.44
N VAL A 10 7.55 -4.82 -11.18
CA VAL A 10 7.59 -4.79 -12.64
C VAL A 10 8.83 -4.02 -13.07
N PRO A 11 9.84 -4.68 -13.69
CA PRO A 11 11.01 -4.01 -14.24
C PRO A 11 10.64 -2.93 -15.26
N VAL A 12 11.47 -1.91 -15.38
CA VAL A 12 11.19 -0.74 -16.25
C VAL A 12 10.93 -1.15 -17.70
N ASP A 13 11.70 -2.08 -18.23
CA ASP A 13 11.57 -2.62 -19.58
C ASP A 13 10.30 -3.44 -19.80
N ALA A 14 9.73 -4.00 -18.75
CA ALA A 14 8.47 -4.77 -18.79
C ALA A 14 7.21 -3.92 -18.64
N GLN A 15 7.30 -2.68 -18.16
CA GLN A 15 6.12 -1.85 -17.80
C GLN A 15 5.12 -1.71 -18.94
N LEU A 16 5.58 -1.35 -20.14
CA LEU A 16 4.70 -1.18 -21.30
C LEU A 16 4.03 -2.50 -21.75
N LEU A 17 4.73 -3.62 -21.60
CA LEU A 17 4.20 -4.94 -21.95
C LEU A 17 3.14 -5.39 -20.95
N VAL A 18 3.37 -5.15 -19.66
CA VAL A 18 2.42 -5.42 -18.58
C VAL A 18 1.18 -4.56 -18.76
N GLU A 19 1.33 -3.24 -18.97
CA GLU A 19 0.21 -2.34 -19.22
C GLU A 19 -0.66 -2.79 -20.40
N LYS A 20 -0.03 -3.09 -21.54
CA LYS A 20 -0.72 -3.61 -22.72
C LYS A 20 -1.46 -4.92 -22.40
N ALA A 21 -0.87 -5.78 -21.58
CA ALA A 21 -1.49 -7.06 -21.21
C ALA A 21 -2.68 -6.85 -20.26
N VAL A 22 -2.62 -5.89 -19.34
CA VAL A 22 -3.76 -5.52 -18.49
C VAL A 22 -4.90 -4.98 -19.35
N LYS A 23 -4.61 -4.09 -20.28
CA LYS A 23 -5.60 -3.41 -21.14
C LYS A 23 -6.22 -4.30 -22.24
N ARG A 24 -5.77 -5.56 -22.42
CA ARG A 24 -6.32 -6.48 -23.43
C ARG A 24 -7.75 -6.97 -23.17
N ALA A 25 -8.21 -6.90 -21.91
CA ALA A 25 -9.55 -7.28 -21.51
C ALA A 25 -10.23 -6.10 -20.80
N LYS A 26 -11.47 -6.29 -20.35
CA LYS A 26 -12.16 -5.27 -19.55
C LYS A 26 -11.31 -4.91 -18.33
N PHE A 27 -10.99 -3.66 -18.17
CA PHE A 27 -10.21 -3.11 -17.08
C PHE A 27 -10.85 -1.81 -16.57
N SER A 28 -10.45 -1.38 -15.39
CA SER A 28 -10.70 -0.02 -14.87
C SER A 28 -9.38 0.65 -14.54
N GLU A 29 -9.42 1.97 -14.49
CA GLU A 29 -8.28 2.82 -14.17
C GLU A 29 -8.70 3.80 -13.07
N ILE A 30 -7.87 3.95 -12.06
CA ILE A 30 -8.11 4.84 -10.95
C ILE A 30 -6.81 5.51 -10.52
N GLN A 31 -6.88 6.82 -10.21
CA GLN A 31 -5.80 7.53 -9.55
C GLN A 31 -5.97 7.39 -8.03
N LEU A 32 -4.91 6.96 -7.36
CA LEU A 32 -4.86 6.76 -5.92
C LEU A 32 -3.78 7.67 -5.34
N ARG A 33 -4.17 8.55 -4.43
CA ARG A 33 -3.23 9.33 -3.63
C ARG A 33 -3.43 8.97 -2.17
N ALA A 34 -2.36 8.53 -1.49
CA ALA A 34 -2.44 8.18 -0.08
C ALA A 34 -1.42 8.97 0.75
N LEU A 35 -1.90 9.50 1.89
CA LEU A 35 -1.11 10.14 2.92
C LEU A 35 -0.95 9.17 4.08
N TYR A 36 0.27 8.88 4.48
CA TYR A 36 0.57 7.98 5.59
C TYR A 36 1.02 8.77 6.81
N PHE A 37 0.44 8.42 7.95
CA PHE A 37 0.59 9.16 9.19
C PHE A 37 1.36 8.35 10.23
N ASP A 38 2.24 9.05 10.95
CA ASP A 38 2.89 8.56 12.16
C ASP A 38 3.28 9.74 13.04
N THR A 39 3.77 9.47 14.25
CA THR A 39 4.41 10.46 15.10
C THR A 39 5.86 10.70 14.66
N PRO A 40 6.50 11.82 15.05
CA PRO A 40 7.94 12.05 14.85
C PRO A 40 8.80 10.88 15.37
N SER A 41 8.43 10.32 16.52
CA SER A 41 9.11 9.14 17.11
C SER A 41 8.74 7.81 16.47
N ARG A 42 7.86 7.80 15.45
CA ARG A 42 7.43 6.61 14.72
C ARG A 42 6.67 5.60 15.58
N ALA A 43 5.84 6.08 16.48
CA ALA A 43 5.12 5.23 17.45
C ALA A 43 4.20 4.21 16.77
N LEU A 44 3.55 4.56 15.64
CA LEU A 44 2.65 3.63 14.95
C LEU A 44 3.41 2.49 14.27
N VAL A 45 4.48 2.79 13.53
CA VAL A 45 5.25 1.75 12.85
C VAL A 45 5.95 0.83 13.84
N LEU A 46 6.41 1.33 14.98
CA LEU A 46 6.97 0.52 16.07
C LEU A 46 5.91 -0.42 16.68
N ALA A 47 4.66 0.01 16.73
CA ALA A 47 3.50 -0.80 17.09
C ALA A 47 2.98 -1.69 15.93
N ARG A 48 3.64 -1.69 14.77
CA ARG A 48 3.24 -2.37 13.53
C ARG A 48 1.87 -1.94 13.01
N ILE A 49 1.50 -0.69 13.25
CA ILE A 49 0.28 -0.07 12.76
C ILE A 49 0.63 0.81 11.57
N ALA A 50 -0.13 0.69 10.48
CA ALA A 50 -0.09 1.62 9.36
C ALA A 50 -1.43 2.36 9.30
N LEU A 51 -1.38 3.70 9.39
CA LEU A 51 -2.55 4.58 9.29
C LEU A 51 -2.42 5.47 8.06
N ARG A 52 -3.44 5.49 7.22
CA ARG A 52 -3.46 6.32 6.00
C ARG A 52 -4.81 6.92 5.71
N LEU A 53 -4.80 8.05 5.00
CA LEU A 53 -5.93 8.57 4.24
C LEU A 53 -5.63 8.40 2.75
N ARG A 54 -6.53 7.76 2.01
CA ARG A 54 -6.37 7.52 0.57
C ARG A 54 -7.54 8.11 -0.19
N LEU A 55 -7.24 8.92 -1.19
CA LEU A 55 -8.22 9.37 -2.17
C LEU A 55 -8.36 8.30 -3.25
N GLU A 56 -9.57 7.76 -3.39
CA GLU A 56 -9.99 6.78 -4.38
C GLU A 56 -11.02 7.43 -5.30
N GLY A 57 -10.56 7.94 -6.45
CA GLY A 57 -11.39 8.81 -7.27
C GLY A 57 -11.74 10.11 -6.52
N ASN A 58 -12.99 10.26 -6.07
CA ASN A 58 -13.45 11.44 -5.32
C ASN A 58 -13.76 11.13 -3.84
N GLN A 59 -13.52 9.90 -3.39
CA GLN A 59 -13.82 9.46 -2.04
C GLN A 59 -12.55 9.30 -1.21
N TRP A 60 -12.51 9.96 -0.05
CA TRP A 60 -11.46 9.70 0.93
C TRP A 60 -11.80 8.46 1.76
N VAL A 61 -10.82 7.58 1.95
CA VAL A 61 -10.91 6.38 2.78
C VAL A 61 -9.78 6.41 3.80
N GLN A 62 -10.15 6.39 5.07
CA GLN A 62 -9.22 6.17 6.17
C GLN A 62 -9.02 4.68 6.35
N THR A 63 -7.77 4.23 6.29
CA THR A 63 -7.41 2.82 6.46
C THR A 63 -6.44 2.69 7.62
N LEU A 64 -6.71 1.75 8.51
CA LEU A 64 -5.77 1.29 9.52
C LEU A 64 -5.48 -0.19 9.26
N LYS A 65 -4.20 -0.53 9.17
CA LYS A 65 -3.70 -1.91 9.04
C LYS A 65 -2.83 -2.26 10.25
N MET A 66 -3.06 -3.45 10.82
CA MET A 66 -2.29 -3.96 11.95
C MET A 66 -2.15 -5.49 11.85
N PRO A 67 -1.18 -6.11 12.57
CA PRO A 67 -1.10 -7.55 12.64
C PRO A 67 -2.38 -8.18 13.17
N GLY A 68 -2.78 -9.30 12.61
CA GLY A 68 -3.83 -10.15 13.13
C GLY A 68 -3.31 -11.18 14.12
N GLU A 69 -4.15 -12.14 14.49
CA GLU A 69 -3.82 -13.19 15.46
C GLU A 69 -2.70 -14.14 15.00
N HIS A 70 -2.47 -14.26 13.69
CA HIS A 70 -1.44 -15.12 13.11
C HIS A 70 -0.50 -14.32 12.22
N SER A 71 0.73 -14.80 12.05
CA SER A 71 1.80 -14.12 11.30
C SER A 71 1.45 -13.75 9.85
N LEU A 72 0.48 -14.45 9.25
CA LEU A 72 -0.02 -14.20 7.89
C LEU A 72 -1.36 -13.46 7.84
N SER A 73 -1.96 -13.16 9.00
CA SER A 73 -3.23 -12.43 9.07
C SER A 73 -2.97 -10.95 9.34
N ARG A 74 -3.72 -10.09 8.66
CA ARG A 74 -3.73 -8.65 8.91
C ARG A 74 -5.17 -8.20 9.15
N ILE A 75 -5.34 -7.34 10.14
CA ILE A 75 -6.60 -6.65 10.37
C ILE A 75 -6.54 -5.37 9.56
N GLU A 76 -7.55 -5.16 8.72
CA GLU A 76 -7.73 -3.92 7.99
C GLU A 76 -9.09 -3.32 8.35
N ILE A 77 -9.09 -2.05 8.76
CA ILE A 77 -10.28 -1.28 9.07
C ILE A 77 -10.32 -0.11 8.09
N ASN A 78 -11.33 -0.10 7.25
CA ASN A 78 -11.59 0.96 6.27
C ASN A 78 -12.81 1.77 6.70
N GLN A 79 -12.72 3.09 6.63
CA GLN A 79 -13.79 4.02 6.91
C GLN A 79 -13.80 5.15 5.90
N ASP A 80 -14.95 5.36 5.26
CA ASP A 80 -15.15 6.49 4.36
C ASP A 80 -15.07 7.80 5.12
N ARG A 81 -14.41 8.80 4.52
CA ARG A 81 -14.27 10.14 5.09
C ARG A 81 -14.81 11.18 4.11
N PRO A 82 -15.54 12.20 4.60
CA PRO A 82 -16.03 13.28 3.73
C PRO A 82 -14.89 14.16 3.20
N GLU A 83 -13.76 14.23 3.94
CA GLU A 83 -12.61 15.05 3.62
C GLU A 83 -11.30 14.37 4.07
N ALA A 84 -10.15 14.95 3.70
CA ALA A 84 -8.80 14.45 4.02
C ALA A 84 -8.43 14.68 5.51
N THR A 85 -9.32 14.33 6.43
CA THR A 85 -9.11 14.51 7.87
C THR A 85 -9.23 13.19 8.61
N LEU A 86 -8.25 12.90 9.47
CA LEU A 86 -8.27 11.72 10.33
C LEU A 86 -9.37 11.85 11.38
N ASP A 87 -10.03 10.73 11.64
CA ASP A 87 -10.93 10.55 12.77
C ASP A 87 -10.46 9.35 13.59
N LEU A 88 -9.79 9.63 14.69
CA LEU A 88 -9.29 8.58 15.58
C LEU A 88 -10.37 8.02 16.49
N GLY A 89 -11.48 8.75 16.64
CA GLY A 89 -12.62 8.34 17.47
C GLY A 89 -13.29 7.05 16.99
N ILE A 90 -13.18 6.72 15.69
CA ILE A 90 -13.73 5.46 15.14
C ILE A 90 -13.08 4.20 15.73
N TYR A 91 -11.90 4.33 16.34
CA TYR A 91 -11.18 3.22 16.96
C TYR A 91 -11.41 3.13 18.48
N ALA A 92 -12.20 4.03 19.08
CA ALA A 92 -12.47 4.05 20.51
C ALA A 92 -13.01 2.70 21.00
N GLY A 93 -12.53 2.24 22.16
CA GLY A 93 -12.92 0.96 22.74
C GLY A 93 -12.34 -0.28 22.04
N THR A 94 -11.35 -0.10 21.18
CA THR A 94 -10.57 -1.19 20.57
C THR A 94 -9.12 -1.17 21.07
N PRO A 95 -8.39 -2.29 21.03
CA PRO A 95 -6.97 -2.31 21.41
C PRO A 95 -6.11 -1.32 20.63
N VAL A 96 -6.45 -1.04 19.37
CA VAL A 96 -5.75 -0.03 18.58
C VAL A 96 -6.12 1.38 19.02
N GLY A 97 -7.37 1.61 19.47
CA GLY A 97 -7.80 2.87 20.05
C GLY A 97 -7.03 3.22 21.32
N ASP A 98 -6.69 2.23 22.14
CA ASP A 98 -5.84 2.43 23.33
C ASP A 98 -4.42 2.88 22.93
N VAL A 99 -3.83 2.28 21.89
CA VAL A 99 -2.53 2.72 21.35
C VAL A 99 -2.62 4.17 20.84
N LEU A 100 -3.63 4.48 20.04
CA LEU A 100 -3.80 5.82 19.46
C LEU A 100 -4.05 6.89 20.52
N SER A 101 -4.81 6.58 21.58
CA SER A 101 -5.07 7.51 22.68
C SER A 101 -3.86 7.71 23.60
N GLY A 102 -2.93 6.76 23.62
CA GLY A 102 -1.67 6.83 24.36
C GLY A 102 -0.55 7.57 23.65
N LEU A 103 -0.77 8.06 22.42
CA LEU A 103 0.26 8.83 21.70
C LEU A 103 0.55 10.14 22.42
N THR A 104 1.82 10.42 22.66
CA THR A 104 2.31 11.63 23.32
C THR A 104 2.70 12.75 22.34
N GLU A 105 2.81 12.41 21.06
CA GLU A 105 3.16 13.30 19.97
C GLU A 105 2.04 13.36 18.94
N PRO A 106 1.87 14.49 18.24
CA PRO A 106 0.87 14.59 17.18
C PRO A 106 1.19 13.69 15.98
N LEU A 107 0.15 13.19 15.32
CA LEU A 107 0.29 12.54 14.04
C LEU A 107 0.56 13.56 12.95
N GLN A 108 1.51 13.26 12.09
CA GLN A 108 1.87 14.04 10.92
C GLN A 108 1.97 13.16 9.67
N VAL A 109 1.89 13.77 8.49
CA VAL A 109 2.16 13.04 7.23
C VAL A 109 3.66 12.79 7.15
N CYS A 110 4.06 11.53 7.10
CA CYS A 110 5.46 11.11 6.99
C CYS A 110 5.88 10.85 5.55
N TYR A 111 4.97 10.32 4.75
CA TYR A 111 5.20 10.06 3.33
C TYR A 111 3.86 9.94 2.60
N GLU A 112 3.92 10.04 1.27
CA GLU A 112 2.75 9.87 0.42
C GLU A 112 3.03 8.88 -0.72
N THR A 113 1.97 8.28 -1.26
CA THR A 113 2.00 7.57 -2.53
C THR A 113 1.03 8.23 -3.50
N ASP A 114 1.44 8.31 -4.77
CA ASP A 114 0.63 8.83 -5.85
C ASP A 114 0.78 7.87 -7.03
N VAL A 115 -0.25 7.05 -7.28
CA VAL A 115 -0.19 5.96 -8.23
C VAL A 115 -1.41 5.92 -9.13
N GLN A 116 -1.17 5.67 -10.40
CA GLN A 116 -2.17 5.22 -11.35
C GLN A 116 -2.30 3.71 -11.24
N ARG A 117 -3.50 3.22 -10.92
CA ARG A 117 -3.82 1.80 -10.78
C ARG A 117 -4.70 1.35 -11.93
N LEU A 118 -4.27 0.32 -12.64
CA LEU A 118 -5.09 -0.42 -13.59
C LEU A 118 -5.55 -1.73 -12.94
N LEU A 119 -6.85 -1.98 -12.98
CA LEU A 119 -7.49 -3.13 -12.35
C LEU A 119 -8.15 -4.02 -13.37
N ARG A 120 -8.04 -5.34 -13.23
CA ARG A 120 -8.87 -6.30 -13.96
C ARG A 120 -8.96 -7.63 -13.22
N ASP A 121 -10.08 -8.32 -13.42
CA ASP A 121 -10.22 -9.69 -12.95
C ASP A 121 -9.62 -10.69 -13.95
N ILE A 122 -8.91 -11.68 -13.42
CA ILE A 122 -8.39 -12.82 -14.16
C ILE A 122 -9.03 -14.09 -13.59
N ARG A 123 -9.50 -14.95 -14.48
CA ARG A 123 -10.09 -16.23 -14.11
C ARG A 123 -9.09 -17.36 -14.33
N ALA A 124 -8.97 -18.24 -13.35
CA ALA A 124 -8.27 -19.51 -13.40
C ALA A 124 -9.25 -20.63 -13.01
N PRO A 125 -8.95 -21.90 -13.30
CA PRO A 125 -9.77 -23.02 -12.87
C PRO A 125 -10.01 -23.04 -11.36
N SER A 126 -9.02 -22.64 -10.56
CA SER A 126 -9.03 -22.60 -9.10
C SER A 126 -9.70 -21.37 -8.50
N GLY A 127 -9.98 -20.29 -9.30
CA GLY A 127 -10.60 -19.09 -8.75
C GLY A 127 -10.60 -17.86 -9.65
N VAL A 128 -10.96 -16.73 -9.05
CA VAL A 128 -10.91 -15.40 -9.66
C VAL A 128 -9.97 -14.53 -8.84
N VAL A 129 -9.04 -13.90 -9.52
CA VAL A 129 -8.00 -13.05 -8.95
C VAL A 129 -8.14 -11.65 -9.53
N GLU A 130 -8.15 -10.64 -8.68
CA GLU A 130 -7.98 -9.26 -9.12
C GLU A 130 -6.50 -9.01 -9.35
N LEU A 131 -6.17 -8.50 -10.53
CA LEU A 131 -4.86 -7.97 -10.84
C LEU A 131 -4.95 -6.45 -10.74
N ALA A 132 -4.08 -5.87 -9.90
CA ALA A 132 -3.83 -4.43 -9.81
C ALA A 132 -2.42 -4.14 -10.32
N PHE A 133 -2.28 -3.29 -11.34
CA PHE A 133 -1.00 -2.78 -11.80
C PHE A 133 -0.85 -1.32 -11.39
N ASP A 134 0.07 -1.06 -10.47
CA ASP A 134 0.38 0.24 -9.90
C ASP A 134 1.63 0.84 -10.52
N ARG A 135 1.52 2.08 -11.02
CA ARG A 135 2.65 2.91 -11.43
C ARG A 135 2.55 4.28 -10.81
N GLY A 136 3.67 4.79 -10.32
CA GLY A 136 3.69 6.14 -9.73
C GLY A 136 4.89 6.35 -8.84
N TRP A 137 4.65 7.06 -7.76
CA TRP A 137 5.71 7.53 -6.86
C TRP A 137 5.35 7.34 -5.40
N LEU A 138 6.36 7.11 -4.62
CA LEU A 138 6.37 7.20 -3.18
C LEU A 138 7.29 8.38 -2.84
N ARG A 139 6.83 9.32 -2.00
CA ARG A 139 7.55 10.56 -1.67
C ARG A 139 7.60 10.78 -0.17
N ALA A 140 8.77 11.25 0.31
CA ALA A 140 8.97 11.69 1.69
C ALA A 140 9.99 12.83 1.70
N GLY A 141 9.63 14.00 2.22
CA GLY A 141 10.45 15.20 2.10
C GLY A 141 10.83 15.47 0.64
N ASN A 142 12.11 15.67 0.39
CA ASN A 142 12.69 15.89 -0.94
C ASN A 142 13.02 14.58 -1.69
N LEU A 143 12.80 13.42 -1.07
CA LEU A 143 13.11 12.12 -1.66
C LEU A 143 11.91 11.50 -2.34
N GLN A 144 12.18 10.72 -3.40
CA GLN A 144 11.15 9.93 -4.07
C GLN A 144 11.68 8.59 -4.58
N LEU A 145 10.79 7.59 -4.59
CA LEU A 145 11.03 6.26 -5.16
C LEU A 145 9.94 5.93 -6.17
N PRO A 146 10.27 5.30 -7.30
CA PRO A 146 9.26 4.83 -8.23
C PRO A 146 8.48 3.65 -7.65
N ILE A 147 7.19 3.61 -7.96
CA ILE A 147 6.31 2.45 -7.77
C ILE A 147 6.03 1.86 -9.14
N SER A 148 6.31 0.56 -9.30
CA SER A 148 5.99 -0.23 -10.48
C SER A 148 5.79 -1.66 -10.04
N GLU A 149 4.55 -2.04 -9.74
CA GLU A 149 4.25 -3.35 -9.17
C GLU A 149 2.90 -3.88 -9.62
N VAL A 150 2.78 -5.21 -9.68
CA VAL A 150 1.49 -5.90 -9.83
C VAL A 150 1.17 -6.63 -8.53
N GLU A 151 -0.09 -6.52 -8.13
CA GLU A 151 -0.68 -7.24 -7.01
C GLU A 151 -1.73 -8.21 -7.58
N PHE A 152 -1.72 -9.44 -7.09
CA PHE A 152 -2.69 -10.48 -7.43
C PHE A 152 -3.43 -10.83 -6.16
N GLU A 153 -4.68 -10.40 -6.03
CA GLU A 153 -5.51 -10.61 -4.84
C GLU A 153 -6.61 -11.63 -5.11
N LEU A 154 -6.81 -12.58 -4.19
CA LEU A 154 -7.87 -13.57 -4.30
C LEU A 154 -9.23 -12.92 -4.06
N LYS A 155 -10.08 -12.89 -5.10
CA LYS A 155 -11.49 -12.44 -4.97
C LYS A 155 -12.41 -13.57 -4.55
N ARG A 156 -12.20 -14.76 -5.11
CA ARG A 156 -12.97 -15.97 -4.78
C ARG A 156 -12.27 -17.22 -5.27
N GLY A 157 -12.51 -18.32 -4.59
CA GLY A 157 -11.93 -19.63 -4.92
C GLY A 157 -10.81 -19.99 -3.96
N LYS A 158 -9.75 -20.58 -4.48
CA LYS A 158 -8.63 -21.08 -3.69
C LYS A 158 -7.37 -20.23 -3.93
N LEU A 159 -6.50 -20.16 -2.91
CA LEU A 159 -5.23 -19.42 -2.98
C LEU A 159 -4.31 -19.87 -4.13
N GLU A 160 -4.46 -21.13 -4.55
CA GLU A 160 -3.74 -21.67 -5.72
C GLU A 160 -3.92 -20.82 -6.98
N ALA A 161 -5.09 -20.17 -7.15
CA ALA A 161 -5.35 -19.27 -8.28
C ALA A 161 -4.37 -18.08 -8.32
N VAL A 162 -4.05 -17.53 -7.17
CA VAL A 162 -3.08 -16.42 -7.05
C VAL A 162 -1.69 -16.84 -7.50
N PHE A 163 -1.22 -18.01 -7.06
CA PHE A 163 0.09 -18.52 -7.44
C PHE A 163 0.16 -18.95 -8.90
N GLU A 164 -0.90 -19.54 -9.42
CA GLU A 164 -1.00 -20.00 -10.82
C GLU A 164 -0.89 -18.79 -11.78
N ILE A 165 -1.70 -17.76 -11.53
CA ILE A 165 -1.71 -16.54 -12.34
C ILE A 165 -0.40 -15.76 -12.13
N GLY A 166 0.03 -15.58 -10.89
CA GLY A 166 1.26 -14.86 -10.55
C GLY A 166 2.48 -15.48 -11.21
N ARG A 167 2.63 -16.80 -11.19
CA ARG A 167 3.73 -17.52 -11.87
C ARG A 167 3.68 -17.31 -13.39
N THR A 168 2.49 -17.37 -13.98
CA THR A 168 2.31 -17.16 -15.43
C THR A 168 2.78 -15.75 -15.82
N TRP A 169 2.39 -14.75 -15.03
CA TRP A 169 2.80 -13.35 -15.28
C TRP A 169 4.28 -13.14 -15.00
N GLN A 170 4.82 -13.70 -13.91
CA GLN A 170 6.24 -13.66 -13.60
C GLN A 170 7.11 -14.18 -14.75
N GLN A 171 6.81 -15.38 -15.25
CA GLN A 171 7.55 -16.00 -16.35
C GLN A 171 7.45 -15.20 -17.65
N ARG A 172 6.26 -14.67 -17.94
CA ARG A 172 6.01 -13.94 -19.18
C ARG A 172 6.68 -12.58 -19.25
N PHE A 173 6.76 -11.87 -18.13
CA PHE A 173 7.21 -10.48 -18.07
C PHE A 173 8.49 -10.28 -17.26
N GLY A 174 9.10 -11.33 -16.74
CA GLY A 174 10.31 -11.24 -15.92
C GLY A 174 10.07 -10.52 -14.59
N LEU A 175 8.87 -10.67 -13.99
CA LEU A 175 8.52 -9.97 -12.76
C LEU A 175 9.32 -10.50 -11.57
N ILE A 176 9.63 -9.62 -10.61
CA ILE A 176 10.50 -9.90 -9.47
C ILE A 176 9.69 -9.90 -8.17
N LEU A 177 9.84 -10.94 -7.35
CA LEU A 177 9.19 -10.99 -6.05
C LEU A 177 9.68 -9.84 -5.17
N ASP A 178 8.74 -9.04 -4.63
CA ASP A 178 9.02 -8.01 -3.63
C ASP A 178 8.05 -8.18 -2.45
N VAL A 179 8.60 -8.62 -1.33
CA VAL A 179 7.84 -8.86 -0.09
C VAL A 179 7.58 -7.58 0.71
N ARG A 180 8.24 -6.46 0.37
CA ARG A 180 8.09 -5.19 1.07
C ARG A 180 6.81 -4.48 0.65
N SER A 181 5.99 -4.07 1.60
CA SER A 181 4.81 -3.25 1.34
C SER A 181 5.18 -1.81 0.94
N LYS A 182 4.22 -1.07 0.34
CA LYS A 182 4.36 0.38 0.14
C LYS A 182 4.62 1.11 1.46
N ALA A 183 3.98 0.63 2.56
CA ALA A 183 4.15 1.20 3.88
C ALA A 183 5.60 1.02 4.41
N GLU A 184 6.18 -0.17 4.30
CA GLU A 184 7.57 -0.42 4.71
C GLU A 184 8.58 0.39 3.89
N ARG A 185 8.36 0.50 2.57
CA ARG A 185 9.23 1.33 1.71
C ARG A 185 9.09 2.81 2.04
N GLY A 186 7.87 3.26 2.33
CA GLY A 186 7.56 4.64 2.67
C GLY A 186 8.16 5.06 4.01
N ASP A 187 8.01 4.24 5.02
CA ASP A 187 8.65 4.47 6.33
C ASP A 187 10.18 4.55 6.20
N ARG A 188 10.78 3.65 5.43
CA ARG A 188 12.23 3.70 5.18
C ARG A 188 12.67 4.97 4.47
N LEU A 189 11.89 5.42 3.47
CA LEU A 189 12.18 6.66 2.75
C LEU A 189 12.02 7.88 3.67
N ALA A 190 11.00 7.90 4.53
CA ALA A 190 10.78 8.97 5.51
C ALA A 190 11.94 9.10 6.50
N GLN A 191 12.47 7.97 6.98
CA GLN A 191 13.66 7.97 7.85
C GLN A 191 14.89 8.57 7.15
N LEU A 192 15.10 8.23 5.88
CA LEU A 192 16.22 8.77 5.10
C LEU A 192 16.04 10.27 4.87
N ALA A 193 14.83 10.74 4.54
CA ALA A 193 14.55 12.16 4.37
C ALA A 193 14.81 12.93 5.66
N GLN A 194 14.31 12.45 6.80
CA GLN A 194 14.53 13.06 8.09
C GLN A 194 16.03 13.12 8.48
N ALA A 195 16.79 12.07 8.16
CA ALA A 195 18.23 12.06 8.43
C ALA A 195 19.00 13.08 7.58
N LEU A 196 18.60 13.27 6.32
CA LEU A 196 19.20 14.30 5.44
C LEU A 196 18.88 15.71 5.91
N ASP A 197 17.63 15.99 6.31
CA ASP A 197 17.24 17.30 6.86
C ASP A 197 18.07 17.66 8.10
N ILE A 198 18.40 16.69 8.97
CA ILE A 198 19.26 16.90 10.13
C ILE A 198 20.69 17.27 9.70
N VAL A 199 21.25 16.58 8.71
CA VAL A 199 22.61 16.85 8.22
C VAL A 199 22.69 18.25 7.61
N GLU A 200 21.74 18.62 6.75
CA GLU A 200 21.66 19.96 6.16
C GLU A 200 21.55 21.07 7.22
N ALA A 201 20.80 20.82 8.29
CA ALA A 201 20.67 21.77 9.40
C ALA A 201 21.95 21.92 10.24
N MET A 202 22.85 20.93 10.24
CA MET A 202 24.12 20.97 10.97
C MET A 202 25.26 21.63 10.18
N GLU A 203 25.11 21.82 8.86
CA GLU A 203 26.11 22.46 8.00
C GLU A 203 25.95 24.01 7.91
N ILE A 204 24.94 24.58 8.57
CA ILE A 204 24.69 26.03 8.68
C ILE A 204 25.23 26.56 9.99
#